data_5863c0669991f16d62e047eded6de2c8
#
_entry.id   5863c0669991f16d62e047eded6de2c8
#
_cell.length_a   1.000
_cell.length_b   1.000
_cell.length_c   1.000
_cell.angle_alpha   90.00
_cell.angle_beta   90.00
_cell.angle_gamma   90.00
#
_symmetry.space_group_name_H-M   'P 1'
#
loop_
_entity.id
_entity.type
_entity.pdbx_description
1 polymer ?
#
loop_
_entity_poly.entity_id
_entity_poly.type
_entity_poly.pdbx_seq_one_letter_code
_entity_poly.pdbx_strand_id
1 'polypeptide(L)'
;MAVNANNILIGAATVSLNGADIGYTRGGTTVRYESTPVDVDADQANGIVRKGRAMERTYVVLRMLEVSLEQMRIAMMLPSANLVGSTLTLGYNGSCWTDEVAISLVGPGPSCGTRTFAFTKGVSMGTREYTMTRDNPVEYEVELEVLKDSSG
;
A
#
# COMPACT_ATOMS: atom_id res chain seq x y z
N MET A 1 -6.02 4.65 31.46
CA MET A 1 -4.96 4.83 30.46
C MET A 1 -4.56 6.29 30.48
N ALA A 2 -3.30 6.61 30.70
CA ALA A 2 -2.86 8.02 30.71
C ALA A 2 -2.81 8.56 29.29
N VAL A 3 -3.41 9.72 29.08
CA VAL A 3 -3.31 10.45 27.80
C VAL A 3 -1.94 11.10 27.72
N ASN A 4 -1.19 10.80 26.67
CA ASN A 4 0.15 11.35 26.45
C ASN A 4 0.20 12.05 25.08
N ALA A 5 0.40 13.37 25.11
CA ALA A 5 0.48 14.20 23.91
C ALA A 5 1.63 13.79 22.97
N ASN A 6 2.70 13.15 23.50
CA ASN A 6 3.81 12.66 22.71
C ASN A 6 3.42 11.48 21.77
N ASN A 7 2.24 10.91 21.97
CA ASN A 7 1.69 9.89 21.07
C ASN A 7 0.92 10.47 19.89
N ILE A 8 0.71 11.79 19.87
CA ILE A 8 0.14 12.48 18.72
C ILE A 8 1.25 12.69 17.70
N LEU A 9 1.10 12.09 16.53
CA LEU A 9 2.12 12.10 15.49
C LEU A 9 1.66 13.02 14.34
N ILE A 10 2.57 13.90 13.92
CA ILE A 10 2.37 14.80 12.79
C ILE A 10 3.56 14.59 11.84
N GLY A 11 3.27 14.30 10.60
CA GLY A 11 4.29 14.16 9.56
C GLY A 11 3.92 13.15 8.47
N ALA A 12 4.58 13.31 7.33
CA ALA A 12 4.41 12.41 6.20
C ALA A 12 5.31 11.18 6.34
N ALA A 13 4.88 10.07 5.76
CA ALA A 13 5.70 8.87 5.66
C ALA A 13 6.55 8.91 4.39
N THR A 14 7.79 8.43 4.47
CA THR A 14 8.57 8.05 3.31
C THR A 14 8.16 6.64 2.91
N VAL A 15 7.90 6.45 1.62
CA VAL A 15 7.43 5.17 1.08
C VAL A 15 8.49 4.59 0.16
N SER A 16 8.81 3.32 0.37
CA SER A 16 9.74 2.58 -0.49
C SER A 16 9.08 1.31 -1.00
N LEU A 17 9.25 1.03 -2.27
CA LEU A 17 8.82 -0.20 -2.94
C LEU A 17 10.05 -0.97 -3.40
N ASN A 18 10.21 -2.21 -2.93
CA ASN A 18 11.42 -3.04 -3.15
C ASN A 18 12.73 -2.31 -2.78
N GLY A 19 12.68 -1.48 -1.72
CA GLY A 19 13.83 -0.69 -1.29
C GLY A 19 14.11 0.58 -2.09
N ALA A 20 13.36 0.85 -3.17
CA ALA A 20 13.44 2.08 -3.94
C ALA A 20 12.46 3.12 -3.37
N ASP A 21 12.95 4.29 -3.02
CA ASP A 21 12.11 5.42 -2.61
C ASP A 21 11.25 5.86 -3.80
N ILE A 22 9.96 6.04 -3.56
CA ILE A 22 9.01 6.46 -4.59
C ILE A 22 8.90 7.98 -4.73
N GLY A 23 9.70 8.74 -3.97
CA GLY A 23 9.71 10.19 -4.02
C GLY A 23 8.58 10.84 -3.23
N TYR A 24 8.19 12.03 -3.65
CA TYR A 24 7.17 12.82 -2.95
C TYR A 24 5.77 12.25 -3.12
N THR A 25 5.03 12.24 -2.01
CA THR A 25 3.61 11.86 -1.97
C THR A 25 2.76 13.07 -1.53
N ARG A 26 1.50 13.09 -1.94
CA ARG A 26 0.55 14.14 -1.58
C ARG A 26 -0.70 13.54 -0.95
N GLY A 27 -1.26 14.25 0.04
CA GLY A 27 -2.49 13.83 0.72
C GLY A 27 -2.31 12.71 1.74
N GLY A 28 -1.05 12.34 2.02
CA GLY A 28 -0.72 11.28 2.98
C GLY A 28 -0.77 9.87 2.40
N THR A 29 -0.22 8.94 3.15
CA THR A 29 -0.27 7.51 2.86
C THR A 29 -1.21 6.85 3.85
N THR A 30 -2.15 6.06 3.36
CA THR A 30 -3.16 5.39 4.17
C THR A 30 -2.89 3.89 4.20
N VAL A 31 -2.87 3.33 5.41
CA VAL A 31 -2.90 1.88 5.63
C VAL A 31 -4.30 1.53 6.10
N ARG A 32 -5.03 0.74 5.31
CA ARG A 32 -6.39 0.30 5.59
C ARG A 32 -6.39 -1.18 5.87
N TYR A 33 -6.89 -1.56 7.03
CA TYR A 33 -7.06 -2.95 7.44
C TYR A 33 -8.54 -3.28 7.50
N GLU A 34 -8.92 -4.36 6.84
CA GLU A 34 -10.30 -4.86 6.81
C GLU A 34 -10.33 -6.31 7.30
N SER A 35 -11.33 -6.62 8.12
CA SER A 35 -11.59 -8.00 8.53
C SER A 35 -13.06 -8.33 8.37
N THR A 36 -13.36 -9.51 7.84
CA THR A 36 -14.72 -10.01 7.71
C THR A 36 -15.02 -10.90 8.91
N PRO A 37 -15.97 -10.49 9.78
CA PRO A 37 -16.39 -11.32 10.91
C PRO A 37 -17.21 -12.52 10.45
N VAL A 38 -17.11 -13.59 11.19
CA VAL A 38 -18.01 -14.77 11.10
C VAL A 38 -18.65 -14.97 12.46
N ASP A 39 -19.97 -14.99 12.45
CA ASP A 39 -20.76 -15.29 13.62
C ASP A 39 -21.10 -16.78 13.64
N VAL A 40 -20.90 -17.41 14.77
CA VAL A 40 -21.31 -18.79 15.02
C VAL A 40 -22.45 -18.75 16.01
N ASP A 41 -23.60 -19.20 15.58
CA ASP A 41 -24.81 -19.41 16.39
C ASP A 41 -24.98 -20.89 16.74
N ALA A 42 -25.75 -21.17 17.76
CA ALA A 42 -26.11 -22.52 18.14
C ALA A 42 -27.59 -22.58 18.44
N ASP A 43 -28.23 -23.68 18.03
CA ASP A 43 -29.68 -23.90 18.22
C ASP A 43 -30.11 -23.92 19.71
N GLN A 44 -29.17 -24.24 20.58
CA GLN A 44 -29.40 -24.27 22.03
C GLN A 44 -29.23 -22.92 22.73
N ALA A 45 -28.76 -21.89 21.97
CA ALA A 45 -28.55 -20.53 22.49
C ALA A 45 -29.27 -19.51 21.60
N ASN A 46 -30.10 -18.68 22.23
CA ASN A 46 -30.73 -17.56 21.52
C ASN A 46 -29.72 -16.45 21.27
N GLY A 47 -28.80 -16.63 20.31
CA GLY A 47 -27.83 -15.62 19.93
C GLY A 47 -26.49 -16.18 19.46
N ILE A 48 -25.58 -15.25 19.17
CA ILE A 48 -24.24 -15.56 18.70
C ILE A 48 -23.39 -16.06 19.86
N VAL A 49 -22.92 -17.32 19.78
CA VAL A 49 -22.08 -17.95 20.81
C VAL A 49 -20.59 -17.69 20.60
N ARG A 50 -20.17 -17.37 19.37
CA ARG A 50 -18.77 -17.05 19.06
C ARG A 50 -18.67 -16.14 17.85
N LYS A 51 -17.68 -15.24 17.88
CA LYS A 51 -17.26 -14.46 16.72
C LYS A 51 -15.83 -14.85 16.30
N GLY A 52 -15.64 -15.08 15.03
CA GLY A 52 -14.36 -15.35 14.41
C GLY A 52 -14.05 -14.33 13.30
N ARG A 53 -12.88 -14.45 12.72
CA ARG A 53 -12.49 -13.70 11.52
C ARG A 53 -12.32 -14.68 10.37
N ALA A 54 -13.05 -14.46 9.27
CA ALA A 54 -12.98 -15.32 8.09
C ALA A 54 -11.89 -14.87 7.12
N MET A 55 -11.73 -13.56 6.98
CA MET A 55 -10.79 -12.97 6.02
C MET A 55 -10.23 -11.66 6.56
N GLU A 56 -8.96 -11.45 6.32
CA GLU A 56 -8.27 -10.21 6.65
C GLU A 56 -7.59 -9.67 5.38
N ARG A 57 -7.74 -8.39 5.13
CA ARG A 57 -7.11 -7.70 4.00
C ARG A 57 -6.48 -6.40 4.47
N THR A 58 -5.31 -6.12 3.96
CA THR A 58 -4.61 -4.86 4.22
C THR A 58 -4.30 -4.18 2.90
N TYR A 59 -4.59 -2.90 2.83
CA TYR A 59 -4.34 -2.07 1.65
C TYR A 59 -3.45 -0.90 2.04
N VAL A 60 -2.54 -0.55 1.14
CA VAL A 60 -1.76 0.67 1.24
C VAL A 60 -2.13 1.57 0.06
N VAL A 61 -2.68 2.74 0.37
CA VAL A 61 -3.11 3.72 -0.63
C VAL A 61 -2.24 4.95 -0.52
N LEU A 62 -1.68 5.38 -1.62
CA LEU A 62 -0.83 6.56 -1.69
C LEU A 62 -1.01 7.31 -3.01
N ARG A 63 -0.72 8.61 -3.01
CA ARG A 63 -0.64 9.44 -4.20
C ARG A 63 0.79 9.88 -4.42
N MET A 64 1.36 9.48 -5.53
CA MET A 64 2.68 9.92 -5.96
C MET A 64 2.57 11.28 -6.65
N LEU A 65 3.38 12.23 -6.22
CA LEU A 65 3.48 13.55 -6.83
C LEU A 65 4.66 13.64 -7.77
N GLU A 66 5.76 13.00 -7.41
CA GLU A 66 6.93 12.87 -8.27
C GLU A 66 6.81 11.55 -9.03
N VAL A 67 6.61 11.62 -10.33
CA VAL A 67 6.32 10.46 -11.16
C VAL A 67 7.36 10.33 -12.26
N SER A 68 8.46 9.64 -11.96
CA SER A 68 9.37 9.17 -12.99
C SER A 68 8.82 7.90 -13.65
N LEU A 69 9.23 7.62 -14.88
CA LEU A 69 8.81 6.40 -15.58
C LEU A 69 9.22 5.13 -14.84
N GLU A 70 10.37 5.17 -14.16
CA GLU A 70 10.83 4.04 -13.34
C GLU A 70 9.95 3.82 -12.11
N GLN A 71 9.57 4.89 -11.42
CA GLN A 71 8.65 4.80 -10.28
C GLN A 71 7.26 4.33 -10.72
N MET A 72 6.77 4.80 -11.87
CA MET A 72 5.53 4.30 -12.45
C MET A 72 5.62 2.81 -12.78
N ARG A 73 6.72 2.38 -13.40
CA ARG A 73 6.96 0.97 -13.71
C ARG A 73 6.87 0.09 -12.45
N ILE A 74 7.57 0.50 -11.38
CA ILE A 74 7.56 -0.22 -10.10
C ILE A 74 6.15 -0.22 -9.48
N ALA A 75 5.48 0.93 -9.45
CA ALA A 75 4.13 1.05 -8.90
C ALA A 75 3.07 0.26 -9.68
N MET A 76 3.26 0.10 -10.98
CA MET A 76 2.42 -0.74 -11.84
C MET A 76 2.85 -2.22 -11.84
N MET A 77 3.95 -2.54 -11.17
CA MET A 77 4.53 -3.89 -11.11
C MET A 77 4.86 -4.46 -12.50
N LEU A 78 5.32 -3.58 -13.39
CA LEU A 78 5.74 -3.97 -14.73
C LEU A 78 7.19 -4.45 -14.73
N PRO A 79 7.54 -5.45 -15.55
CA PRO A 79 8.91 -5.91 -15.73
C PRO A 79 9.84 -4.78 -16.18
N SER A 80 11.12 -4.91 -15.88
CA SER A 80 12.13 -3.91 -16.30
C SER A 80 12.20 -3.75 -17.82
N ALA A 81 11.90 -4.81 -18.57
CA ALA A 81 11.85 -4.79 -20.03
C ALA A 81 10.77 -3.84 -20.61
N ASN A 82 9.76 -3.47 -19.79
CA ASN A 82 8.73 -2.52 -20.21
C ASN A 82 9.20 -1.07 -20.26
N LEU A 83 10.37 -0.76 -19.65
CA LEU A 83 10.96 0.56 -19.68
C LEU A 83 12.24 0.54 -20.55
N VAL A 84 12.18 1.20 -21.69
CA VAL A 84 13.31 1.35 -22.60
C VAL A 84 13.56 2.83 -22.88
N GLY A 85 14.68 3.34 -22.37
CA GLY A 85 15.01 4.75 -22.48
C GLY A 85 13.97 5.65 -21.81
N SER A 86 13.29 6.48 -22.58
CA SER A 86 12.21 7.37 -22.11
C SER A 86 10.79 6.85 -22.45
N THR A 87 10.66 5.56 -22.75
CA THR A 87 9.38 4.96 -23.15
C THR A 87 8.99 3.86 -22.20
N LEU A 88 7.82 4.02 -21.57
CA LEU A 88 7.19 2.98 -20.76
C LEU A 88 6.06 2.33 -21.55
N THR A 89 6.18 1.02 -21.79
CA THR A 89 5.15 0.24 -22.46
C THR A 89 4.20 -0.35 -21.43
N LEU A 90 2.93 -0.05 -21.58
CA LEU A 90 1.89 -0.58 -20.70
C LEU A 90 1.49 -1.98 -21.16
N GLY A 91 1.21 -2.84 -20.20
CA GLY A 91 0.86 -4.23 -20.42
C GLY A 91 1.92 -5.15 -19.88
N TYR A 92 1.46 -6.25 -19.30
CA TYR A 92 2.35 -7.25 -18.72
C TYR A 92 2.92 -8.15 -19.82
N ASN A 93 4.21 -8.05 -20.05
CA ASN A 93 4.94 -8.84 -21.04
C ASN A 93 5.85 -9.91 -20.38
N GLY A 94 5.42 -10.43 -19.25
CA GLY A 94 6.15 -11.44 -18.46
C GLY A 94 5.49 -12.82 -18.52
N SER A 95 6.25 -13.85 -18.16
CA SER A 95 5.77 -15.23 -18.08
C SER A 95 5.10 -15.57 -16.73
N CYS A 96 5.17 -14.70 -15.74
CA CYS A 96 4.60 -14.87 -14.41
C CYS A 96 3.49 -13.87 -14.14
N TRP A 97 2.48 -14.26 -13.36
CA TRP A 97 1.25 -13.52 -13.18
C TRP A 97 1.38 -12.21 -12.41
N THR A 98 2.32 -12.10 -11.48
CA THR A 98 2.49 -10.88 -10.68
C THR A 98 3.92 -10.79 -10.18
N ASP A 99 4.49 -9.59 -10.29
CA ASP A 99 5.65 -9.24 -9.50
C ASP A 99 5.17 -8.71 -8.15
N GLU A 100 5.52 -9.37 -7.07
CA GLU A 100 5.25 -8.93 -5.71
C GLU A 100 6.28 -7.87 -5.31
N VAL A 101 5.86 -6.82 -4.62
CA VAL A 101 6.75 -5.78 -4.11
C VAL A 101 6.74 -5.76 -2.59
N ALA A 102 7.90 -5.60 -1.98
CA ALA A 102 8.00 -5.27 -0.57
C ALA A 102 7.68 -3.79 -0.37
N ILE A 103 6.83 -3.48 0.62
CA ILE A 103 6.38 -2.13 0.92
C ILE A 103 6.96 -1.72 2.28
N SER A 104 7.59 -0.57 2.34
CA SER A 104 8.05 0.02 3.60
C SER A 104 7.56 1.46 3.71
N LEU A 105 6.91 1.77 4.82
CA LEU A 105 6.44 3.10 5.18
C LEU A 105 7.16 3.52 6.44
N VAL A 106 7.96 4.57 6.37
CA VAL A 106 8.70 5.11 7.51
C VAL A 106 8.21 6.53 7.78
N GLY A 107 7.66 6.73 8.95
CA GLY A 107 7.15 8.02 9.39
C GLY A 107 7.60 8.38 10.80
N PRO A 108 7.22 9.56 11.28
CA PRO A 108 7.53 9.99 12.64
C PRO A 108 6.89 9.07 13.67
N GLY A 109 7.65 8.74 14.68
CA GLY A 109 7.23 7.96 15.84
C GLY A 109 7.18 8.79 17.13
N PRO A 110 6.74 8.19 18.23
CA PRO A 110 6.73 8.85 19.53
C PRO A 110 8.14 9.26 19.97
N SER A 111 8.22 10.35 20.73
CA SER A 111 9.47 10.85 21.34
C SER A 111 10.62 11.06 20.33
N CYS A 112 10.33 11.68 19.18
CA CYS A 112 11.27 11.91 18.08
C CYS A 112 11.85 10.63 17.46
N GLY A 113 11.21 9.50 17.68
CA GLY A 113 11.55 8.23 17.04
C GLY A 113 10.96 8.08 15.64
N THR A 114 11.08 6.90 15.09
CA THR A 114 10.48 6.51 13.83
C THR A 114 9.43 5.43 14.04
N ARG A 115 8.42 5.41 13.16
CA ARG A 115 7.45 4.33 13.06
C ARG A 115 7.53 3.74 11.67
N THR A 116 7.66 2.44 11.60
CA THR A 116 7.78 1.72 10.34
C THR A 116 6.64 0.72 10.20
N PHE A 117 5.98 0.74 9.03
CA PHE A 117 5.12 -0.35 8.57
C PHE A 117 5.86 -1.03 7.43
N ALA A 118 6.13 -2.31 7.60
CA ALA A 118 6.82 -3.12 6.60
C ALA A 118 5.94 -4.32 6.20
N PHE A 119 5.75 -4.47 4.91
CA PHE A 119 4.99 -5.58 4.33
C PHE A 119 5.89 -6.28 3.31
N THR A 120 6.00 -7.59 3.44
CA THR A 120 6.91 -8.39 2.61
C THR A 120 6.40 -8.56 1.19
N LYS A 121 5.08 -8.57 1.02
CA LYS A 121 4.43 -8.82 -0.27
C LYS A 121 3.25 -7.90 -0.48
N GLY A 122 3.30 -7.12 -1.53
CA GLY A 122 2.21 -6.29 -1.99
C GLY A 122 1.99 -6.44 -3.48
N VAL A 123 0.74 -6.34 -3.91
CA VAL A 123 0.34 -6.41 -5.32
C VAL A 123 -0.45 -5.17 -5.67
N SER A 124 -0.10 -4.54 -6.77
CA SER A 124 -0.84 -3.40 -7.30
C SER A 124 -2.11 -3.89 -7.99
N MET A 125 -3.25 -3.39 -7.54
CA MET A 125 -4.56 -3.82 -8.01
C MET A 125 -5.37 -2.63 -8.54
N GLY A 126 -6.33 -2.92 -9.42
CA GLY A 126 -7.35 -1.98 -9.84
C GLY A 126 -6.94 -1.02 -10.97
N THR A 127 -7.76 0.01 -11.14
CA THR A 127 -7.58 1.03 -12.17
C THR A 127 -6.49 2.02 -11.77
N ARG A 128 -5.69 2.41 -12.74
CA ARG A 128 -4.65 3.44 -12.61
C ARG A 128 -4.92 4.53 -13.61
N GLU A 129 -4.91 5.77 -13.14
CA GLU A 129 -5.10 6.94 -13.99
C GLU A 129 -3.88 7.85 -13.87
N TYR A 130 -3.42 8.31 -15.01
CA TYR A 130 -2.36 9.29 -15.14
C TYR A 130 -2.87 10.45 -15.97
N THR A 131 -3.03 11.60 -15.32
CA THR A 131 -3.59 12.79 -15.97
C THR A 131 -2.55 13.89 -16.03
N MET A 132 -2.27 14.37 -17.23
CA MET A 132 -1.41 15.54 -17.47
C MET A 132 -2.30 16.75 -17.73
N THR A 133 -2.18 17.76 -16.87
CA THR A 133 -2.88 19.03 -17.00
C THR A 133 -1.90 20.19 -16.99
N ARG A 134 -2.30 21.33 -17.59
CA ARG A 134 -1.43 22.50 -17.69
C ARG A 134 -1.16 23.16 -16.34
N ASP A 135 -2.17 23.15 -15.46
CA ASP A 135 -2.20 24.02 -14.29
C ASP A 135 -2.03 23.27 -12.95
N ASN A 136 -2.04 21.94 -13.00
CA ASN A 136 -1.90 21.11 -11.79
C ASN A 136 -0.71 20.14 -11.92
N PRO A 137 0.00 19.87 -10.82
CA PRO A 137 1.00 18.81 -10.83
C PRO A 137 0.36 17.47 -11.18
N VAL A 138 1.14 16.64 -11.85
CA VAL A 138 0.71 15.29 -12.16
C VAL A 138 0.69 14.46 -10.89
N GLU A 139 -0.44 13.83 -10.62
CA GLU A 139 -0.62 12.91 -9.50
C GLU A 139 -0.96 11.52 -10.00
N TYR A 140 -0.42 10.52 -9.35
CA TYR A 140 -0.67 9.12 -9.65
C TYR A 140 -1.06 8.37 -8.38
N GLU A 141 -2.30 7.89 -8.31
CA GLU A 141 -2.78 7.12 -7.18
C GLU A 141 -2.43 5.64 -7.35
N VAL A 142 -1.87 5.07 -6.30
CA VAL A 142 -1.50 3.65 -6.23
C VAL A 142 -2.20 3.03 -5.04
N GLU A 143 -2.89 1.92 -5.29
CA GLU A 143 -3.42 1.04 -4.27
C GLU A 143 -2.72 -0.31 -4.34
N LEU A 144 -2.11 -0.70 -3.24
CA LEU A 144 -1.40 -1.96 -3.08
C LEU A 144 -2.15 -2.83 -2.08
N GLU A 145 -2.52 -4.03 -2.48
CA GLU A 145 -3.04 -5.05 -1.56
C GLU A 145 -1.87 -5.85 -0.98
N VAL A 146 -1.83 -5.93 0.34
CA VAL A 146 -0.83 -6.74 1.04
C VAL A 146 -1.24 -8.20 1.02
N LEU A 147 -0.36 -9.04 0.55
CA LEU A 147 -0.58 -10.49 0.50
C LEU A 147 0.03 -11.16 1.73
N LYS A 148 -0.59 -12.25 2.12
CA LYS A 148 -0.06 -13.13 3.17
C LYS A 148 1.25 -13.75 2.70
N ASP A 149 2.28 -13.69 3.53
CA ASP A 149 3.52 -14.39 3.29
C ASP A 149 3.51 -15.81 3.89
N SER A 150 4.61 -16.54 3.73
CA SER A 150 4.75 -17.89 4.26
C SER A 150 4.82 -17.96 5.79
N SER A 151 4.95 -16.82 6.46
CA SER A 151 5.04 -16.70 7.92
C SER A 151 3.70 -16.41 8.58
N GLY A 152 2.67 -16.10 7.84
CA GLY A 152 1.30 -15.90 8.32
C GLY A 152 0.67 -14.56 8.05
#